data_68237fdc8f58256b810fd61cbbf82b44
#
_entry.id   68237fdc8f58256b810fd61cbbf82b44
#
_cell.length_a   1.000
_cell.length_b   1.000
_cell.length_c   1.000
_cell.angle_alpha   90.00
_cell.angle_beta   90.00
_cell.angle_gamma   90.00
#
_symmetry.space_group_name_H-M   'P 1'
#
loop_
_entity.id
_entity.type
_entity.pdbx_description
1 polymer ?
#
loop_
_entity_poly.entity_id
_entity_poly.type
_entity_poly.pdbx_seq_one_letter_code
_entity_poly.pdbx_strand_id
1 'polypeptide(L)'
;MLNGPLALKLVQFAIPLALAGFLQQLFNSADAAVAGRFVGPEALAAIGGTTPVVMLLISLFTGLSVGTNVLVALRIGQGHPERIGDAVHTSIAVALASGFILLVAGIAFVGPLLELIAMPEDAFEPAVLYLDIFFLGMPFSMLYNFGSAVLRSKGDTQRPLYALVVAVLLNVGLNVAFVTVVPWGIAGVAIATDIANAAAAGLIVWFLMHEEGPYRLNWRTLRATKAELLIIVKIGLPAGLQGVVFSLSNVVIQSGINSFGTASTAGVAAALNFEFYTYFLINAFTQAAVTFVGQNFAAKKFGRCDKVFRLCLAFGMGSVIVLNAVWLSLGTTALQIFTTDDAALEYALLRWWYGMAFQFIAATYEVTAGTMRGMGWSMTPTVITIVGSCVLRIIWMFTVFAAAPDFVTLVIVYPISWVVTGVAMFVTYYFVRNRAYAKAAEEA
;
A
#
# COMPACT_ATOMS: atom_id res chain seq x y z
N MET A 1 7.18 -0.16 22.62
CA MET A 1 7.61 -1.30 21.77
C MET A 1 8.89 -1.97 22.32
N LEU A 2 9.77 -1.22 22.96
CA LEU A 2 11.04 -1.73 23.48
C LEU A 2 10.92 -2.69 24.69
N ASN A 3 9.80 -2.70 25.40
CA ASN A 3 9.58 -3.50 26.60
C ASN A 3 8.19 -4.16 26.61
N GLY A 4 7.98 -5.15 27.47
CA GLY A 4 6.70 -5.85 27.67
C GLY A 4 6.38 -6.95 26.65
N PRO A 5 5.16 -7.53 26.69
CA PRO A 5 4.75 -8.66 25.88
C PRO A 5 4.64 -8.26 24.40
N LEU A 6 5.41 -8.93 23.52
CA LEU A 6 5.46 -8.61 22.10
C LEU A 6 4.20 -9.02 21.35
N ALA A 7 3.71 -10.24 21.59
CA ALA A 7 2.58 -10.80 20.84
C ALA A 7 1.35 -9.89 20.91
N LEU A 8 0.93 -9.51 22.11
CA LEU A 8 -0.23 -8.65 22.33
C LEU A 8 -0.04 -7.28 21.67
N LYS A 9 1.15 -6.67 21.82
CA LYS A 9 1.45 -5.36 21.24
C LYS A 9 1.47 -5.38 19.71
N LEU A 10 1.96 -6.47 19.10
CA LEU A 10 1.95 -6.65 17.65
C LEU A 10 0.52 -6.75 17.11
N VAL A 11 -0.34 -7.53 17.76
CA VAL A 11 -1.75 -7.66 17.39
C VAL A 11 -2.50 -6.34 17.56
N GLN A 12 -2.33 -5.65 18.70
CA GLN A 12 -2.92 -4.34 18.95
C GLN A 12 -2.46 -3.26 17.95
N PHE A 13 -1.26 -3.38 17.42
CA PHE A 13 -0.72 -2.49 16.39
C PHE A 13 -1.25 -2.87 15.00
N ALA A 14 -1.33 -4.16 14.68
CA ALA A 14 -1.69 -4.65 13.34
C ALA A 14 -3.20 -4.53 13.06
N ILE A 15 -4.08 -4.76 14.04
CA ILE A 15 -5.53 -4.71 13.83
C ILE A 15 -5.99 -3.34 13.28
N PRO A 16 -5.63 -2.18 13.87
CA PRO A 16 -6.03 -0.89 13.32
C PRO A 16 -5.48 -0.63 11.91
N LEU A 17 -4.29 -1.17 11.59
CA LEU A 17 -3.72 -1.05 10.25
C LEU A 17 -4.47 -1.89 9.22
N ALA A 18 -4.85 -3.11 9.56
CA ALA A 18 -5.66 -3.96 8.69
C ALA A 18 -7.05 -3.33 8.45
N LEU A 19 -7.68 -2.82 9.51
CA LEU A 19 -8.95 -2.08 9.40
C LEU A 19 -8.82 -0.82 8.55
N ALA A 20 -7.71 -0.08 8.66
CA ALA A 20 -7.44 1.06 7.81
C ALA A 20 -7.33 0.66 6.33
N GLY A 21 -6.67 -0.46 6.03
CA GLY A 21 -6.62 -1.01 4.68
C GLY A 21 -8.00 -1.39 4.14
N PHE A 22 -8.84 -2.03 4.96
CA PHE A 22 -10.21 -2.37 4.59
C PHE A 22 -11.06 -1.13 4.31
N LEU A 23 -10.94 -0.10 5.15
CA LEU A 23 -11.63 1.18 4.94
C LEU A 23 -11.14 1.90 3.68
N GLN A 24 -9.84 1.84 3.40
CA GLN A 24 -9.29 2.41 2.16
C GLN A 24 -9.87 1.74 0.92
N GLN A 25 -10.05 0.42 0.95
CA GLN A 25 -10.70 -0.32 -0.15
C GLN A 25 -12.18 0.07 -0.29
N LEU A 26 -12.89 0.22 0.83
CA LEU A 26 -14.27 0.70 0.82
C LEU A 26 -14.39 2.12 0.27
N PHE A 27 -13.46 3.00 0.59
CA PHE A 27 -13.37 4.36 0.06
C PHE A 27 -13.31 4.34 -1.47
N ASN A 28 -12.35 3.60 -2.03
CA ASN A 28 -12.18 3.49 -3.48
C ASN A 28 -13.40 2.84 -4.16
N SER A 29 -13.98 1.83 -3.52
CA SER A 29 -15.17 1.15 -4.03
C SER A 29 -16.41 2.04 -4.00
N ALA A 30 -16.54 2.93 -3.00
CA ALA A 30 -17.65 3.88 -2.91
C ALA A 30 -17.60 4.91 -4.04
N ASP A 31 -16.41 5.46 -4.34
CA ASP A 31 -16.22 6.40 -5.44
C ASP A 31 -16.67 5.77 -6.77
N ALA A 32 -16.21 4.56 -7.07
CA ALA A 32 -16.58 3.83 -8.28
C ALA A 32 -18.09 3.51 -8.34
N ALA A 33 -18.67 3.09 -7.21
CA ALA A 33 -20.09 2.73 -7.14
C ALA A 33 -21.00 3.96 -7.34
N VAL A 34 -20.66 5.09 -6.72
CA VAL A 34 -21.43 6.34 -6.88
C VAL A 34 -21.30 6.87 -8.32
N ALA A 35 -20.08 6.89 -8.86
CA ALA A 35 -19.86 7.31 -10.23
C ALA A 35 -20.63 6.45 -11.23
N GLY A 36 -20.53 5.12 -11.12
CA GLY A 36 -21.22 4.20 -12.04
C GLY A 36 -22.75 4.24 -11.95
N ARG A 37 -23.29 4.40 -10.73
CA ARG A 37 -24.76 4.35 -10.53
C ARG A 37 -25.46 5.68 -10.80
N PHE A 38 -24.83 6.79 -10.48
CA PHE A 38 -25.49 8.10 -10.50
C PHE A 38 -24.95 9.04 -11.58
N VAL A 39 -23.71 8.87 -12.05
CA VAL A 39 -23.15 9.70 -13.13
C VAL A 39 -23.23 9.00 -14.46
N GLY A 40 -22.83 7.72 -14.54
CA GLY A 40 -22.97 6.92 -15.75
C GLY A 40 -21.74 6.05 -16.05
N PRO A 41 -21.82 5.23 -17.12
CA PRO A 41 -20.77 4.28 -17.48
C PRO A 41 -19.46 4.97 -17.88
N GLU A 42 -19.52 6.14 -18.51
CA GLU A 42 -18.34 6.93 -18.90
C GLU A 42 -17.53 7.38 -17.69
N ALA A 43 -18.20 7.84 -16.62
CA ALA A 43 -17.55 8.21 -15.38
C ALA A 43 -16.92 7.00 -14.66
N LEU A 44 -17.58 5.86 -14.68
CA LEU A 44 -17.03 4.61 -14.16
C LEU A 44 -15.79 4.17 -14.95
N ALA A 45 -15.85 4.26 -16.28
CA ALA A 45 -14.72 3.96 -17.16
C ALA A 45 -13.54 4.94 -16.92
N ALA A 46 -13.84 6.22 -16.72
CA ALA A 46 -12.85 7.23 -16.41
C ALA A 46 -12.12 6.93 -15.09
N ILE A 47 -12.84 6.65 -13.99
CA ILE A 47 -12.24 6.33 -12.68
C ILE A 47 -11.48 5.00 -12.75
N GLY A 48 -12.08 3.96 -13.33
CA GLY A 48 -11.45 2.64 -13.43
C GLY A 48 -10.19 2.66 -14.30
N GLY A 49 -10.27 3.31 -15.47
CA GLY A 49 -9.17 3.41 -16.42
C GLY A 49 -8.00 4.26 -15.93
N THR A 50 -8.24 5.27 -15.07
CA THR A 50 -7.18 6.10 -14.50
C THR A 50 -6.43 5.45 -13.33
N THR A 51 -7.01 4.42 -12.70
CA THR A 51 -6.43 3.74 -11.53
C THR A 51 -4.96 3.29 -11.72
N PRO A 52 -4.54 2.67 -12.84
CA PRO A 52 -3.15 2.28 -13.03
C PRO A 52 -2.18 3.47 -13.05
N VAL A 53 -2.58 4.58 -13.68
CA VAL A 53 -1.78 5.81 -13.75
C VAL A 53 -1.59 6.41 -12.35
N VAL A 54 -2.68 6.53 -11.61
CA VAL A 54 -2.69 7.02 -10.22
C VAL A 54 -1.79 6.15 -9.35
N MET A 55 -1.96 4.83 -9.40
CA MET A 55 -1.15 3.87 -8.63
C MET A 55 0.34 3.97 -8.94
N LEU A 56 0.70 4.12 -10.22
CA LEU A 56 2.10 4.26 -10.65
C LEU A 56 2.73 5.52 -10.05
N LEU A 57 2.07 6.67 -10.18
CA LEU A 57 2.58 7.94 -9.69
C LEU A 57 2.66 7.99 -8.15
N ILE A 58 1.62 7.50 -7.46
CA ILE A 58 1.56 7.54 -6.00
C ILE A 58 2.51 6.53 -5.36
N SER A 59 2.73 5.35 -5.96
CA SER A 59 3.57 4.28 -5.38
C SER A 59 4.97 4.76 -5.00
N LEU A 60 5.58 5.61 -5.83
CA LEU A 60 6.91 6.15 -5.57
C LEU A 60 6.94 6.95 -4.26
N PHE A 61 5.97 7.83 -4.07
CA PHE A 61 5.92 8.75 -2.94
C PHE A 61 5.37 8.08 -1.66
N THR A 62 4.47 7.12 -1.79
CA THR A 62 4.04 6.28 -0.66
C THR A 62 5.20 5.43 -0.15
N GLY A 63 6.09 4.97 -1.02
CA GLY A 63 7.35 4.34 -0.62
C GLY A 63 8.21 5.25 0.26
N LEU A 64 8.27 6.55 -0.03
CA LEU A 64 8.99 7.51 0.83
C LEU A 64 8.37 7.60 2.24
N SER A 65 7.06 7.44 2.38
CA SER A 65 6.42 7.38 3.69
C SER A 65 6.85 6.16 4.52
N VAL A 66 7.19 5.03 3.86
CA VAL A 66 7.83 3.88 4.53
C VAL A 66 9.22 4.28 5.06
N GLY A 67 9.98 5.04 4.27
CA GLY A 67 11.25 5.62 4.69
C GLY A 67 11.12 6.49 5.95
N THR A 68 10.07 7.32 6.00
CA THR A 68 9.71 8.10 7.20
C THR A 68 9.44 7.20 8.42
N ASN A 69 8.63 6.15 8.25
CA ASN A 69 8.35 5.22 9.35
C ASN A 69 9.65 4.62 9.92
N VAL A 70 10.53 4.12 9.04
CA VAL A 70 11.83 3.54 9.47
C VAL A 70 12.70 4.60 10.14
N LEU A 71 12.83 5.79 9.56
CA LEU A 71 13.62 6.88 10.10
C LEU A 71 13.19 7.20 11.56
N VAL A 72 11.92 7.52 11.74
CA VAL A 72 11.41 7.91 13.06
C VAL A 72 11.51 6.75 14.06
N ALA A 73 11.23 5.50 13.62
CA ALA A 73 11.39 4.32 14.47
C ALA A 73 12.85 4.13 14.93
N LEU A 74 13.82 4.32 14.04
CA LEU A 74 15.25 4.27 14.38
C LEU A 74 15.63 5.37 15.39
N ARG A 75 15.17 6.61 15.19
CA ARG A 75 15.45 7.73 16.11
C ARG A 75 14.84 7.49 17.50
N ILE A 76 13.64 6.92 17.56
CA ILE A 76 13.01 6.52 18.83
C ILE A 76 13.85 5.44 19.52
N GLY A 77 14.33 4.45 18.80
CA GLY A 77 15.16 3.37 19.33
C GLY A 77 16.52 3.87 19.86
N GLN A 78 17.11 4.89 19.24
CA GLN A 78 18.34 5.55 19.68
C GLN A 78 18.16 6.39 20.94
N GLY A 79 16.95 6.84 21.27
CA GLY A 79 16.65 7.57 22.48
C GLY A 79 17.14 9.03 22.51
N HIS A 80 17.39 9.65 21.34
CA HIS A 80 17.81 11.05 21.23
C HIS A 80 16.63 11.97 20.85
N PRO A 81 16.03 12.73 21.79
CA PRO A 81 14.83 13.55 21.55
C PRO A 81 14.99 14.56 20.43
N GLU A 82 16.14 15.24 20.34
CA GLU A 82 16.41 16.25 19.32
C GLU A 82 16.33 15.68 17.90
N ARG A 83 16.90 14.49 17.69
CA ARG A 83 16.87 13.81 16.39
C ARG A 83 15.47 13.31 16.02
N ILE A 84 14.63 12.99 17.00
CA ILE A 84 13.22 12.65 16.75
C ILE A 84 12.48 13.87 16.20
N GLY A 85 12.69 15.05 16.79
CA GLY A 85 12.10 16.30 16.30
C GLY A 85 12.53 16.62 14.87
N ASP A 86 13.84 16.52 14.57
CA ASP A 86 14.35 16.71 13.22
C ASP A 86 13.76 15.72 12.21
N ALA A 87 13.60 14.45 12.60
CA ALA A 87 12.97 13.43 11.77
C ALA A 87 11.48 13.74 11.48
N VAL A 88 10.71 14.18 12.49
CA VAL A 88 9.31 14.57 12.33
C VAL A 88 9.18 15.76 11.36
N HIS A 89 9.94 16.85 11.60
CA HIS A 89 9.88 18.04 10.76
C HIS A 89 10.33 17.74 9.32
N THR A 90 11.42 16.98 9.15
CA THR A 90 11.88 16.55 7.81
C THR A 90 10.81 15.72 7.10
N SER A 91 10.14 14.81 7.82
CA SER A 91 9.08 13.98 7.24
C SER A 91 7.90 14.80 6.71
N ILE A 92 7.46 15.81 7.46
CA ILE A 92 6.36 16.70 7.02
C ILE A 92 6.81 17.60 5.87
N ALA A 93 8.05 18.09 5.89
CA ALA A 93 8.60 18.86 4.76
C ALA A 93 8.67 18.01 3.47
N VAL A 94 9.09 16.74 3.58
CA VAL A 94 9.09 15.79 2.45
C VAL A 94 7.67 15.47 1.99
N ALA A 95 6.71 15.35 2.90
CA ALA A 95 5.29 15.15 2.56
C ALA A 95 4.76 16.30 1.68
N LEU A 96 4.98 17.53 2.10
CA LEU A 96 4.57 18.72 1.34
C LEU A 96 5.26 18.77 -0.02
N ALA A 97 6.59 18.60 -0.07
CA ALA A 97 7.34 18.59 -1.31
C ALA A 97 6.84 17.49 -2.27
N SER A 98 6.63 16.26 -1.75
CA SER A 98 6.08 15.14 -2.52
C SER A 98 4.69 15.42 -3.06
N GLY A 99 3.80 15.99 -2.23
CA GLY A 99 2.46 16.37 -2.62
C GLY A 99 2.45 17.44 -3.72
N PHE A 100 3.28 18.47 -3.59
CA PHE A 100 3.42 19.50 -4.63
C PHE A 100 4.05 18.99 -5.93
N ILE A 101 5.03 18.08 -5.84
CA ILE A 101 5.59 17.44 -7.03
C ILE A 101 4.53 16.62 -7.75
N LEU A 102 3.72 15.83 -7.01
CA LEU A 102 2.61 15.07 -7.57
C LEU A 102 1.53 15.96 -8.17
N LEU A 103 1.19 17.06 -7.53
CA LEU A 103 0.23 18.05 -8.04
C LEU A 103 0.71 18.59 -9.39
N VAL A 104 1.94 19.11 -9.46
CA VAL A 104 2.46 19.75 -10.68
C VAL A 104 2.70 18.71 -11.78
N ALA A 105 3.33 17.59 -11.45
CA ALA A 105 3.59 16.53 -12.42
C ALA A 105 2.28 15.84 -12.87
N GLY A 106 1.34 15.62 -11.95
CA GLY A 106 0.04 15.05 -12.25
C GLY A 106 -0.68 15.90 -13.31
N ILE A 107 -0.95 17.16 -13.02
CA ILE A 107 -1.65 18.07 -13.95
C ILE A 107 -0.87 18.21 -15.27
N ALA A 108 0.46 18.32 -15.24
CA ALA A 108 1.25 18.51 -16.45
C ALA A 108 1.25 17.28 -17.39
N PHE A 109 1.12 16.07 -16.84
CA PHE A 109 1.25 14.82 -17.58
C PHE A 109 -0.05 14.03 -17.72
N VAL A 110 -1.19 14.50 -17.19
CA VAL A 110 -2.50 13.81 -17.28
C VAL A 110 -2.81 13.44 -18.73
N GLY A 111 -2.88 14.41 -19.66
CA GLY A 111 -3.22 14.17 -21.06
C GLY A 111 -2.29 13.13 -21.71
N PRO A 112 -0.96 13.36 -21.76
CA PRO A 112 -0.03 12.39 -22.31
C PRO A 112 -0.07 10.99 -21.70
N LEU A 113 -0.36 10.87 -20.39
CA LEU A 113 -0.49 9.58 -19.74
C LEU A 113 -1.77 8.85 -20.14
N LEU A 114 -2.88 9.55 -20.30
CA LEU A 114 -4.14 8.98 -20.76
C LEU A 114 -4.07 8.54 -22.23
N GLU A 115 -3.39 9.30 -23.08
CA GLU A 115 -3.09 8.90 -24.45
C GLU A 115 -2.22 7.64 -24.50
N LEU A 116 -1.19 7.55 -23.64
CA LEU A 116 -0.30 6.39 -23.57
C LEU A 116 -1.02 5.09 -23.20
N ILE A 117 -2.06 5.17 -22.35
CA ILE A 117 -2.87 4.00 -21.97
C ILE A 117 -4.04 3.73 -22.94
N ALA A 118 -4.11 4.49 -24.05
CA ALA A 118 -5.19 4.39 -25.05
C ALA A 118 -6.59 4.52 -24.42
N MET A 119 -6.79 5.57 -23.61
CA MET A 119 -8.08 5.85 -22.97
C MET A 119 -9.16 6.04 -24.05
N PRO A 120 -10.35 5.40 -23.94
CA PRO A 120 -11.44 5.61 -24.87
C PRO A 120 -11.83 7.07 -25.03
N GLU A 121 -12.17 7.51 -26.24
CA GLU A 121 -12.49 8.92 -26.55
C GLU A 121 -13.65 9.47 -25.71
N ASP A 122 -14.67 8.66 -25.45
CA ASP A 122 -15.85 9.00 -24.63
C ASP A 122 -15.56 9.16 -23.14
N ALA A 123 -14.52 8.49 -22.65
CA ALA A 123 -14.07 8.57 -21.26
C ALA A 123 -12.87 9.53 -21.04
N PHE A 124 -12.26 10.05 -22.13
CA PHE A 124 -11.02 10.83 -22.06
C PHE A 124 -11.20 12.16 -21.32
N GLU A 125 -12.13 13.01 -21.76
CA GLU A 125 -12.40 14.30 -21.10
C GLU A 125 -12.86 14.14 -19.64
N PRO A 126 -13.79 13.24 -19.31
CA PRO A 126 -14.12 12.92 -17.92
C PRO A 126 -12.92 12.46 -17.10
N ALA A 127 -12.00 11.68 -17.66
CA ALA A 127 -10.80 11.23 -17.00
C ALA A 127 -9.80 12.36 -16.72
N VAL A 128 -9.60 13.26 -17.70
CA VAL A 128 -8.76 14.46 -17.50
C VAL A 128 -9.32 15.31 -16.36
N LEU A 129 -10.61 15.64 -16.40
CA LEU A 129 -11.25 16.44 -15.35
C LEU A 129 -11.14 15.78 -13.96
N TYR A 130 -11.38 14.47 -13.89
CA TYR A 130 -11.25 13.70 -12.64
C TYR A 130 -9.83 13.77 -12.09
N LEU A 131 -8.83 13.51 -12.92
CA LEU A 131 -7.43 13.47 -12.50
C LEU A 131 -6.90 14.86 -12.14
N ASP A 132 -7.26 15.91 -12.88
CA ASP A 132 -6.85 17.28 -12.57
C ASP A 132 -7.31 17.68 -11.17
N ILE A 133 -8.58 17.40 -10.82
CA ILE A 133 -9.09 17.65 -9.48
C ILE A 133 -8.39 16.74 -8.46
N PHE A 134 -8.29 15.43 -8.72
CA PHE A 134 -7.66 14.46 -7.84
C PHE A 134 -6.21 14.84 -7.48
N PHE A 135 -5.44 15.36 -8.45
CA PHE A 135 -4.06 15.80 -8.18
C PHE A 135 -3.98 17.08 -7.33
N LEU A 136 -5.03 17.93 -7.31
CA LEU A 136 -5.11 19.03 -6.34
C LEU A 136 -5.14 18.54 -4.90
N GLY A 137 -5.69 17.36 -4.64
CA GLY A 137 -5.71 16.72 -3.33
C GLY A 137 -4.41 16.04 -2.90
N MET A 138 -3.40 15.91 -3.78
CA MET A 138 -2.17 15.17 -3.47
C MET A 138 -1.37 15.72 -2.28
N PRO A 139 -1.24 17.03 -2.06
CA PRO A 139 -0.58 17.54 -0.86
C PRO A 139 -1.24 17.04 0.44
N PHE A 140 -2.56 16.94 0.49
CA PHE A 140 -3.27 16.41 1.65
C PHE A 140 -3.08 14.90 1.80
N SER A 141 -3.15 14.17 0.70
CA SER A 141 -2.92 12.73 0.68
C SER A 141 -1.51 12.38 1.18
N MET A 142 -0.48 13.12 0.74
CA MET A 142 0.88 12.94 1.23
C MET A 142 1.04 13.32 2.70
N LEU A 143 0.45 14.41 3.16
CA LEU A 143 0.44 14.79 4.58
C LEU A 143 -0.18 13.70 5.46
N TYR A 144 -1.31 13.12 5.03
CA TYR A 144 -1.92 11.98 5.72
C TYR A 144 -0.97 10.78 5.78
N ASN A 145 -0.36 10.39 4.66
CA ASN A 145 0.52 9.21 4.59
C ASN A 145 1.77 9.34 5.45
N PHE A 146 2.49 10.47 5.34
CA PHE A 146 3.71 10.70 6.08
C PHE A 146 3.44 10.99 7.56
N GLY A 147 2.44 11.78 7.88
CA GLY A 147 2.04 12.05 9.26
C GLY A 147 1.55 10.78 9.98
N SER A 148 0.79 9.94 9.28
CA SER A 148 0.42 8.60 9.77
C SER A 148 1.64 7.71 9.99
N ALA A 149 2.66 7.78 9.12
CA ALA A 149 3.91 7.05 9.30
C ALA A 149 4.67 7.50 10.56
N VAL A 150 4.67 8.79 10.88
CA VAL A 150 5.22 9.33 12.14
C VAL A 150 4.48 8.78 13.35
N LEU A 151 3.15 8.82 13.37
CA LEU A 151 2.33 8.29 14.48
C LEU A 151 2.53 6.77 14.64
N ARG A 152 2.52 6.01 13.54
CA ARG A 152 2.78 4.57 13.54
C ARG A 152 4.15 4.23 14.11
N SER A 153 5.19 5.00 13.78
CA SER A 153 6.54 4.76 14.29
C SER A 153 6.65 4.92 15.80
N LYS A 154 5.78 5.74 16.42
CA LYS A 154 5.63 5.86 17.88
C LYS A 154 4.86 4.67 18.48
N GLY A 155 4.07 3.98 17.67
CA GLY A 155 3.20 2.86 18.09
C GLY A 155 1.71 3.19 18.05
N ASP A 156 1.35 4.36 17.62
CA ASP A 156 -0.04 4.81 17.52
C ASP A 156 -0.58 4.51 16.11
N THR A 157 -1.41 3.50 16.01
CA THR A 157 -2.12 3.12 14.79
C THR A 157 -3.61 3.47 14.85
N GLN A 158 -4.11 3.88 16.02
CA GLN A 158 -5.52 4.20 16.22
C GLN A 158 -5.88 5.58 15.68
N ARG A 159 -5.06 6.61 15.96
CA ARG A 159 -5.33 7.97 15.47
C ARG A 159 -5.34 8.05 13.95
N PRO A 160 -4.39 7.46 13.20
CA PRO A 160 -4.51 7.33 11.74
C PRO A 160 -5.78 6.63 11.28
N LEU A 161 -6.22 5.57 11.98
CA LEU A 161 -7.48 4.90 11.68
C LEU A 161 -8.68 5.83 11.89
N TYR A 162 -8.75 6.56 13.00
CA TYR A 162 -9.84 7.52 13.26
C TYR A 162 -9.90 8.61 12.19
N ALA A 163 -8.76 9.16 11.78
CA ALA A 163 -8.70 10.15 10.72
C ALA A 163 -9.25 9.58 9.40
N LEU A 164 -8.93 8.31 9.09
CA LEU A 164 -9.45 7.62 7.91
C LEU A 164 -10.95 7.32 8.00
N VAL A 165 -11.46 6.91 9.16
CA VAL A 165 -12.90 6.71 9.37
C VAL A 165 -13.68 8.00 9.08
N VAL A 166 -13.20 9.13 9.61
CA VAL A 166 -13.82 10.43 9.33
C VAL A 166 -13.77 10.75 7.83
N ALA A 167 -12.64 10.49 7.16
CA ALA A 167 -12.51 10.72 5.73
C ALA A 167 -13.48 9.86 4.91
N VAL A 168 -13.61 8.56 5.22
CA VAL A 168 -14.52 7.64 4.52
C VAL A 168 -15.98 8.08 4.67
N LEU A 169 -16.41 8.41 5.89
CA LEU A 169 -17.78 8.87 6.14
C LEU A 169 -18.07 10.20 5.41
N LEU A 170 -17.12 11.11 5.44
CA LEU A 170 -17.23 12.40 4.75
C LEU A 170 -17.26 12.22 3.23
N ASN A 171 -16.37 11.37 2.68
CA ASN A 171 -16.32 11.06 1.24
C ASN A 171 -17.65 10.48 0.75
N VAL A 172 -18.17 9.43 1.41
CA VAL A 172 -19.45 8.81 1.02
C VAL A 172 -20.59 9.82 1.07
N GLY A 173 -20.68 10.61 2.15
CA GLY A 173 -21.71 11.65 2.29
C GLY A 173 -21.61 12.73 1.22
N LEU A 174 -20.41 13.24 0.95
CA LEU A 174 -20.18 14.27 -0.07
C LEU A 174 -20.36 13.73 -1.49
N ASN A 175 -19.93 12.50 -1.77
CA ASN A 175 -20.16 11.86 -3.06
C ASN A 175 -21.65 11.84 -3.41
N VAL A 176 -22.48 11.34 -2.49
CA VAL A 176 -23.92 11.34 -2.68
C VAL A 176 -24.45 12.76 -2.86
N ALA A 177 -24.05 13.70 -2.00
CA ALA A 177 -24.52 15.08 -2.07
C ALA A 177 -24.12 15.78 -3.38
N PHE A 178 -22.87 15.67 -3.81
CA PHE A 178 -22.36 16.35 -5.00
C PHE A 178 -22.82 15.74 -6.32
N VAL A 179 -23.26 14.49 -6.29
CA VAL A 179 -23.79 13.82 -7.49
C VAL A 179 -25.30 13.92 -7.57
N THR A 180 -26.03 13.83 -6.44
CA THR A 180 -27.50 13.79 -6.46
C THR A 180 -28.15 15.16 -6.21
N VAL A 181 -27.58 16.00 -5.32
CA VAL A 181 -28.16 17.29 -4.93
C VAL A 181 -27.60 18.44 -5.75
N VAL A 182 -26.27 18.47 -5.96
CA VAL A 182 -25.58 19.60 -6.63
C VAL A 182 -25.24 19.30 -8.11
N PRO A 183 -25.57 18.22 -8.68
CA PRO A 183 -25.23 17.47 -9.90
C PRO A 183 -23.90 17.87 -10.60
N TRP A 184 -22.81 17.80 -9.85
CA TRP A 184 -21.47 18.07 -10.39
C TRP A 184 -20.84 16.87 -11.13
N GLY A 185 -21.55 15.76 -11.23
CA GLY A 185 -21.08 14.57 -11.96
C GLY A 185 -19.75 14.04 -11.42
N ILE A 186 -18.83 13.69 -12.34
CA ILE A 186 -17.52 13.12 -11.99
C ILE A 186 -16.63 14.10 -11.21
N ALA A 187 -16.75 15.40 -11.47
CA ALA A 187 -16.04 16.43 -10.70
C ALA A 187 -16.45 16.41 -9.23
N GLY A 188 -17.73 16.16 -8.95
CA GLY A 188 -18.26 16.04 -7.59
C GLY A 188 -17.60 14.89 -6.82
N VAL A 189 -17.38 13.75 -7.47
CA VAL A 189 -16.70 12.59 -6.88
C VAL A 189 -15.23 12.92 -6.55
N ALA A 190 -14.51 13.56 -7.48
CA ALA A 190 -13.12 13.97 -7.25
C ALA A 190 -12.98 14.98 -6.12
N ILE A 191 -13.85 16.03 -6.09
CA ILE A 191 -13.88 17.04 -5.04
C ILE A 191 -14.21 16.41 -3.67
N ALA A 192 -15.16 15.49 -3.60
CA ALA A 192 -15.50 14.78 -2.37
C ALA A 192 -14.30 14.01 -1.82
N THR A 193 -13.54 13.36 -2.69
CA THR A 193 -12.30 12.63 -2.36
C THR A 193 -11.24 13.59 -1.82
N ASP A 194 -11.05 14.75 -2.44
CA ASP A 194 -10.06 15.75 -2.00
C ASP A 194 -10.43 16.38 -0.66
N ILE A 195 -11.70 16.71 -0.45
CA ILE A 195 -12.19 17.23 0.86
C ILE A 195 -12.00 16.17 1.95
N ALA A 196 -12.29 14.92 1.67
CA ALA A 196 -12.08 13.81 2.61
C ALA A 196 -10.60 13.64 2.97
N ASN A 197 -9.71 13.67 1.96
CA ASN A 197 -8.27 13.63 2.16
C ASN A 197 -7.75 14.84 2.95
N ALA A 198 -8.28 16.04 2.67
CA ALA A 198 -7.95 17.25 3.42
C ALA A 198 -8.37 17.16 4.89
N ALA A 199 -9.56 16.61 5.17
CA ALA A 199 -10.03 16.37 6.52
C ALA A 199 -9.14 15.36 7.27
N ALA A 200 -8.78 14.23 6.63
CA ALA A 200 -7.86 13.26 7.21
C ALA A 200 -6.48 13.86 7.50
N ALA A 201 -5.91 14.61 6.54
CA ALA A 201 -4.64 15.30 6.71
C ALA A 201 -4.70 16.35 7.84
N GLY A 202 -5.78 17.12 7.89
CA GLY A 202 -6.01 18.10 8.95
C GLY A 202 -6.04 17.47 10.34
N LEU A 203 -6.72 16.32 10.49
CA LEU A 203 -6.74 15.56 11.75
C LEU A 203 -5.36 15.03 12.12
N ILE A 204 -4.60 14.46 11.17
CA ILE A 204 -3.25 13.98 11.41
C ILE A 204 -2.32 15.11 11.84
N VAL A 205 -2.37 16.24 11.14
CA VAL A 205 -1.59 17.44 11.50
C VAL A 205 -2.01 17.96 12.88
N TRP A 206 -3.30 18.00 13.16
CA TRP A 206 -3.80 18.39 14.47
C TRP A 206 -3.28 17.46 15.58
N PHE A 207 -3.30 16.15 15.40
CA PHE A 207 -2.72 15.19 16.33
C PHE A 207 -1.22 15.45 16.56
N LEU A 208 -0.44 15.66 15.49
CA LEU A 208 0.99 15.92 15.59
C LEU A 208 1.32 17.25 16.27
N MET A 209 0.48 18.28 16.09
CA MET A 209 0.64 19.57 16.76
C MET A 209 0.35 19.49 18.27
N HIS A 210 -0.52 18.57 18.69
CA HIS A 210 -0.90 18.35 20.09
C HIS A 210 -0.12 17.20 20.75
N GLU A 211 0.90 16.66 20.06
CA GLU A 211 1.82 15.71 20.67
C GLU A 211 2.69 16.35 21.74
N GLU A 212 3.12 15.54 22.69
CA GLU A 212 4.05 15.96 23.74
C GLU A 212 5.50 15.64 23.34
N GLY A 213 6.41 16.48 23.82
CA GLY A 213 7.85 16.25 23.66
C GLY A 213 8.33 16.34 22.21
N PRO A 214 9.28 15.47 21.79
CA PRO A 214 9.98 15.60 20.52
C PRO A 214 9.14 15.24 19.29
N TYR A 215 7.95 14.67 19.48
CA TYR A 215 7.05 14.32 18.37
C TYR A 215 6.18 15.47 17.92
N ARG A 216 6.18 16.58 18.66
CA ARG A 216 5.32 17.72 18.38
C ARG A 216 5.75 18.43 17.11
N LEU A 217 4.82 18.57 16.18
CA LEU A 217 4.98 19.37 14.98
C LEU A 217 4.82 20.86 15.32
N ASN A 218 5.83 21.64 14.94
CA ASN A 218 5.79 23.09 15.05
C ASN A 218 6.10 23.72 13.68
N TRP A 219 5.11 24.37 13.08
CA TRP A 219 5.24 24.98 11.76
C TRP A 219 6.31 26.08 11.69
N ARG A 220 6.56 26.76 12.82
CA ARG A 220 7.57 27.84 12.87
C ARG A 220 9.01 27.33 12.81
N THR A 221 9.22 26.08 13.18
CA THR A 221 10.51 25.42 13.17
C THR A 221 10.61 24.33 12.11
N LEU A 222 9.66 24.31 11.18
CA LEU A 222 9.65 23.34 10.08
C LEU A 222 10.92 23.48 9.25
N ARG A 223 11.71 22.42 9.22
CA ARG A 223 12.95 22.35 8.43
C ARG A 223 13.21 20.94 7.95
N ALA A 224 13.84 20.83 6.79
CA ALA A 224 14.34 19.56 6.28
C ALA A 224 15.84 19.44 6.62
N THR A 225 16.20 18.45 7.40
CA THR A 225 17.60 18.15 7.74
C THR A 225 18.15 17.16 6.71
N LYS A 226 19.27 17.50 6.04
CA LYS A 226 19.87 16.67 5.00
C LYS A 226 20.15 15.24 5.43
N ALA A 227 20.62 15.04 6.67
CA ALA A 227 20.90 13.72 7.21
C ALA A 227 19.65 12.84 7.30
N GLU A 228 18.53 13.40 7.77
CA GLU A 228 17.25 12.69 7.91
C GLU A 228 16.61 12.46 6.55
N LEU A 229 16.67 13.46 5.64
CA LEU A 229 16.20 13.34 4.26
C LEU A 229 16.89 12.18 3.52
N LEU A 230 18.22 12.07 3.65
CA LEU A 230 18.97 10.99 3.02
C LEU A 230 18.52 9.59 3.49
N ILE A 231 18.14 9.45 4.75
CA ILE A 231 17.62 8.18 5.28
C ILE A 231 16.24 7.89 4.69
N ILE A 232 15.33 8.89 4.64
CA ILE A 232 14.01 8.74 4.01
C ILE A 232 14.16 8.28 2.55
N VAL A 233 15.02 8.95 1.79
CA VAL A 233 15.23 8.64 0.37
C VAL A 233 15.90 7.26 0.19
N LYS A 234 16.95 6.96 0.94
CA LYS A 234 17.68 5.70 0.86
C LYS A 234 16.80 4.48 1.15
N ILE A 235 15.81 4.63 2.03
CA ILE A 235 14.90 3.55 2.40
C ILE A 235 13.64 3.59 1.55
N GLY A 236 13.06 4.76 1.38
CA GLY A 236 11.77 4.96 0.75
C GLY A 236 11.79 4.86 -0.77
N LEU A 237 12.84 5.40 -1.43
CA LEU A 237 12.92 5.34 -2.89
C LEU A 237 12.95 3.92 -3.44
N PRO A 238 13.78 2.98 -2.90
CA PRO A 238 13.70 1.59 -3.34
C PRO A 238 12.33 0.96 -3.09
N ALA A 239 11.71 1.23 -1.94
CA ALA A 239 10.37 0.72 -1.64
C ALA A 239 9.30 1.26 -2.60
N GLY A 240 9.39 2.54 -3.00
CA GLY A 240 8.53 3.14 -3.99
C GLY A 240 8.73 2.57 -5.40
N LEU A 241 9.98 2.40 -5.82
CA LEU A 241 10.32 1.77 -7.09
C LEU A 241 9.80 0.33 -7.17
N GLN A 242 9.85 -0.42 -6.06
CA GLN A 242 9.22 -1.74 -6.00
C GLN A 242 7.73 -1.68 -6.33
N GLY A 243 7.00 -0.71 -5.78
CA GLY A 243 5.58 -0.51 -6.06
C GLY A 243 5.31 -0.18 -7.53
N VAL A 244 6.11 0.69 -8.14
CA VAL A 244 6.03 1.04 -9.57
C VAL A 244 6.21 -0.20 -10.45
N VAL A 245 7.28 -0.98 -10.23
CA VAL A 245 7.57 -2.18 -11.02
C VAL A 245 6.50 -3.26 -10.80
N PHE A 246 5.96 -3.35 -9.59
CA PHE A 246 4.86 -4.27 -9.29
C PHE A 246 3.59 -3.91 -10.08
N SER A 247 3.26 -2.61 -10.16
CA SER A 247 2.12 -2.13 -10.96
C SER A 247 2.31 -2.44 -12.43
N LEU A 248 3.50 -2.21 -12.99
CA LEU A 248 3.81 -2.56 -14.39
C LEU A 248 3.69 -4.07 -14.67
N SER A 249 4.19 -4.91 -13.75
CA SER A 249 4.06 -6.36 -13.88
C SER A 249 2.59 -6.81 -13.87
N ASN A 250 1.76 -6.19 -13.05
CA ASN A 250 0.34 -6.50 -13.00
C ASN A 250 -0.39 -6.10 -14.29
N VAL A 251 0.01 -5.01 -14.95
CA VAL A 251 -0.53 -4.63 -16.28
C VAL A 251 -0.23 -5.70 -17.32
N VAL A 252 0.98 -6.26 -17.32
CA VAL A 252 1.34 -7.36 -18.25
C VAL A 252 0.48 -8.60 -18.01
N ILE A 253 0.25 -8.98 -16.74
CA ILE A 253 -0.60 -10.13 -16.43
C ILE A 253 -2.07 -9.84 -16.79
N GLN A 254 -2.52 -8.60 -16.56
CA GLN A 254 -3.88 -8.20 -16.91
C GLN A 254 -4.14 -8.34 -18.41
N SER A 255 -3.16 -8.08 -19.28
CA SER A 255 -3.30 -8.32 -20.73
C SER A 255 -3.55 -9.80 -21.05
N GLY A 256 -2.90 -10.71 -20.30
CA GLY A 256 -3.16 -12.15 -20.39
C GLY A 256 -4.56 -12.53 -19.92
N ILE A 257 -5.06 -11.94 -18.83
CA ILE A 257 -6.43 -12.17 -18.35
C ILE A 257 -7.43 -11.70 -19.41
N ASN A 258 -7.21 -10.53 -19.97
CA ASN A 258 -8.11 -9.94 -20.99
C ASN A 258 -8.19 -10.79 -22.27
N SER A 259 -7.14 -11.57 -22.59
CA SER A 259 -7.16 -12.47 -23.77
C SER A 259 -8.19 -13.60 -23.68
N PHE A 260 -8.68 -13.93 -22.48
CA PHE A 260 -9.75 -14.92 -22.26
C PHE A 260 -11.17 -14.31 -22.34
N GLY A 261 -11.28 -12.99 -22.61
CA GLY A 261 -12.56 -12.30 -22.82
C GLY A 261 -13.12 -11.64 -21.54
N THR A 262 -14.36 -11.15 -21.68
CA THR A 262 -15.01 -10.34 -20.64
C THR A 262 -15.35 -11.14 -19.38
N ALA A 263 -15.71 -12.41 -19.50
CA ALA A 263 -16.05 -13.28 -18.37
C ALA A 263 -14.82 -13.48 -17.46
N SER A 264 -13.63 -13.72 -18.02
CA SER A 264 -12.39 -13.85 -17.24
C SER A 264 -12.04 -12.56 -16.52
N THR A 265 -12.17 -11.42 -17.20
CA THR A 265 -11.90 -10.11 -16.62
C THR A 265 -12.85 -9.80 -15.46
N ALA A 266 -14.15 -10.07 -15.64
CA ALA A 266 -15.14 -9.89 -14.59
C ALA A 266 -14.92 -10.84 -13.39
N GLY A 267 -14.62 -12.12 -13.66
CA GLY A 267 -14.33 -13.12 -12.64
C GLY A 267 -13.09 -12.77 -11.81
N VAL A 268 -11.99 -12.38 -12.47
CA VAL A 268 -10.77 -11.95 -11.79
C VAL A 268 -11.01 -10.69 -10.98
N ALA A 269 -11.76 -9.71 -11.50
CA ALA A 269 -12.10 -8.50 -10.74
C ALA A 269 -12.91 -8.82 -9.47
N ALA A 270 -13.87 -9.74 -9.54
CA ALA A 270 -14.60 -10.22 -8.36
C ALA A 270 -13.67 -10.89 -7.34
N ALA A 271 -12.78 -11.77 -7.80
CA ALA A 271 -11.81 -12.47 -6.95
C ALA A 271 -10.84 -11.49 -6.24
N LEU A 272 -10.32 -10.50 -6.95
CA LEU A 272 -9.35 -9.52 -6.45
C LEU A 272 -9.90 -8.69 -5.27
N ASN A 273 -11.21 -8.40 -5.24
CA ASN A 273 -11.79 -7.68 -4.10
C ASN A 273 -11.53 -8.41 -2.77
N PHE A 274 -11.64 -9.74 -2.76
CA PHE A 274 -11.37 -10.55 -1.57
C PHE A 274 -9.86 -10.71 -1.31
N GLU A 275 -9.05 -10.85 -2.37
CA GLU A 275 -7.60 -10.93 -2.26
C GLU A 275 -7.00 -9.67 -1.63
N PHE A 276 -7.56 -8.49 -1.86
CA PHE A 276 -7.12 -7.25 -1.23
C PHE A 276 -7.32 -7.25 0.29
N TYR A 277 -8.44 -7.74 0.81
CA TYR A 277 -8.65 -7.85 2.26
C TYR A 277 -7.58 -8.74 2.90
N THR A 278 -7.24 -9.84 2.26
CA THR A 278 -6.19 -10.75 2.72
C THR A 278 -4.81 -10.08 2.66
N TYR A 279 -4.54 -9.34 1.58
CA TYR A 279 -3.28 -8.59 1.43
C TYR A 279 -3.11 -7.51 2.51
N PHE A 280 -4.18 -6.83 2.93
CA PHE A 280 -4.09 -5.83 4.01
C PHE A 280 -3.69 -6.44 5.36
N LEU A 281 -4.02 -7.69 5.63
CA LEU A 281 -3.51 -8.41 6.81
C LEU A 281 -1.99 -8.61 6.71
N ILE A 282 -1.49 -9.05 5.56
CA ILE A 282 -0.04 -9.18 5.31
C ILE A 282 0.64 -7.83 5.52
N ASN A 283 0.11 -6.78 4.91
CA ASN A 283 0.66 -5.43 5.00
C ASN A 283 0.69 -4.91 6.45
N ALA A 284 -0.35 -5.18 7.25
CA ALA A 284 -0.41 -4.76 8.65
C ALA A 284 0.72 -5.38 9.48
N PHE A 285 0.99 -6.69 9.32
CA PHE A 285 2.10 -7.34 10.00
C PHE A 285 3.48 -6.97 9.42
N THR A 286 3.55 -6.66 8.13
CA THR A 286 4.76 -6.09 7.51
C THR A 286 5.09 -4.73 8.11
N GLN A 287 4.12 -3.84 8.24
CA GLN A 287 4.31 -2.53 8.87
C GLN A 287 4.65 -2.65 10.37
N ALA A 288 4.06 -3.63 11.06
CA ALA A 288 4.44 -3.95 12.43
C ALA A 288 5.92 -4.40 12.49
N ALA A 289 6.35 -5.27 11.59
CA ALA A 289 7.75 -5.70 11.53
C ALA A 289 8.69 -4.51 11.28
N VAL A 290 8.40 -3.65 10.30
CA VAL A 290 9.17 -2.41 10.02
C VAL A 290 9.36 -1.59 11.29
N THR A 291 8.26 -1.29 11.96
CA THR A 291 8.26 -0.35 13.11
C THR A 291 8.93 -0.94 14.35
N PHE A 292 8.52 -2.17 14.73
CA PHE A 292 9.05 -2.81 15.95
C PHE A 292 10.51 -3.20 15.79
N VAL A 293 10.90 -3.71 14.60
CA VAL A 293 12.31 -4.03 14.34
C VAL A 293 13.14 -2.75 14.30
N GLY A 294 12.66 -1.68 13.64
CA GLY A 294 13.38 -0.41 13.59
C GLY A 294 13.72 0.13 14.98
N GLN A 295 12.76 0.17 15.89
CA GLN A 295 13.00 0.63 17.27
C GLN A 295 13.94 -0.31 18.04
N ASN A 296 13.72 -1.63 17.97
CA ASN A 296 14.51 -2.59 18.73
C ASN A 296 15.93 -2.74 18.18
N PHE A 297 16.11 -2.64 16.88
CA PHE A 297 17.41 -2.66 16.21
C PHE A 297 18.27 -1.45 16.64
N ALA A 298 17.71 -0.25 16.57
CA ALA A 298 18.40 0.96 16.98
C ALA A 298 18.72 0.98 18.49
N ALA A 299 17.88 0.32 19.31
CA ALA A 299 18.12 0.10 20.73
C ALA A 299 19.03 -1.11 21.00
N LYS A 300 19.64 -1.73 19.99
CA LYS A 300 20.53 -2.93 20.07
C LYS A 300 19.90 -4.15 20.74
N LYS A 301 18.55 -4.24 20.76
CA LYS A 301 17.78 -5.36 21.32
C LYS A 301 17.57 -6.47 20.27
N PHE A 302 18.66 -7.04 19.76
CA PHE A 302 18.65 -7.98 18.61
C PHE A 302 17.77 -9.20 18.82
N GLY A 303 17.80 -9.82 20.01
CA GLY A 303 16.92 -10.96 20.32
C GLY A 303 15.43 -10.60 20.27
N ARG A 304 15.07 -9.34 20.52
CA ARG A 304 13.68 -8.88 20.32
C ARG A 304 13.36 -8.69 18.85
N CYS A 305 14.31 -8.24 18.03
CA CYS A 305 14.12 -8.17 16.57
C CYS A 305 13.78 -9.54 15.99
N ASP A 306 14.53 -10.59 16.38
CA ASP A 306 14.26 -11.96 15.95
C ASP A 306 12.88 -12.47 16.40
N LYS A 307 12.49 -12.12 17.62
CA LYS A 307 11.17 -12.50 18.15
C LYS A 307 10.04 -11.75 17.42
N VAL A 308 10.21 -10.46 17.12
CA VAL A 308 9.26 -9.68 16.30
C VAL A 308 9.10 -10.29 14.93
N PHE A 309 10.20 -10.59 14.24
CA PHE A 309 10.17 -11.23 12.92
C PHE A 309 9.36 -12.52 12.93
N ARG A 310 9.68 -13.45 13.85
CA ARG A 310 8.97 -14.74 13.96
C ARG A 310 7.48 -14.58 14.27
N LEU A 311 7.13 -13.65 15.17
CA LEU A 311 5.73 -13.40 15.53
C LEU A 311 4.95 -12.74 14.38
N CYS A 312 5.52 -11.72 13.73
CA CYS A 312 4.88 -11.07 12.58
C CYS A 312 4.67 -12.06 11.42
N LEU A 313 5.65 -12.94 11.19
CA LEU A 313 5.51 -13.98 10.17
C LEU A 313 4.40 -14.98 10.53
N ALA A 314 4.41 -15.50 11.76
CA ALA A 314 3.42 -16.47 12.21
C ALA A 314 1.98 -15.88 12.21
N PHE A 315 1.82 -14.65 12.72
CA PHE A 315 0.52 -13.98 12.74
C PHE A 315 0.07 -13.56 11.34
N GLY A 316 0.98 -13.05 10.51
CA GLY A 316 0.71 -12.69 9.12
C GLY A 316 0.23 -13.90 8.33
N MET A 317 1.00 -14.98 8.32
CA MET A 317 0.62 -16.22 7.63
C MET A 317 -0.67 -16.82 8.22
N GLY A 318 -0.75 -16.92 9.55
CA GLY A 318 -1.89 -17.54 10.23
C GLY A 318 -3.20 -16.79 9.98
N SER A 319 -3.20 -15.45 10.04
CA SER A 319 -4.39 -14.64 9.75
C SER A 319 -4.85 -14.78 8.29
N VAL A 320 -3.91 -14.85 7.36
CA VAL A 320 -4.19 -15.07 5.94
C VAL A 320 -4.77 -16.45 5.70
N ILE A 321 -4.20 -17.50 6.29
CA ILE A 321 -4.71 -18.87 6.16
C ILE A 321 -6.16 -18.95 6.68
N VAL A 322 -6.43 -18.34 7.83
CA VAL A 322 -7.79 -18.35 8.42
C VAL A 322 -8.77 -17.61 7.52
N LEU A 323 -8.42 -16.39 7.06
CA LEU A 323 -9.32 -15.60 6.22
C LEU A 323 -9.54 -16.26 4.86
N ASN A 324 -8.49 -16.80 4.24
CA ASN A 324 -8.61 -17.52 2.97
C ASN A 324 -9.44 -18.79 3.10
N ALA A 325 -9.32 -19.53 4.22
CA ALA A 325 -10.17 -20.69 4.50
C ALA A 325 -11.65 -20.28 4.59
N VAL A 326 -11.96 -19.14 5.20
CA VAL A 326 -13.33 -18.60 5.23
C VAL A 326 -13.82 -18.28 3.82
N TRP A 327 -13.06 -17.53 3.02
CA TRP A 327 -13.47 -17.19 1.66
C TRP A 327 -13.65 -18.42 0.77
N LEU A 328 -12.70 -19.35 0.81
CA LEU A 328 -12.78 -20.59 0.03
C LEU A 328 -13.96 -21.49 0.47
N SER A 329 -14.31 -21.48 1.76
CA SER A 329 -15.48 -22.24 2.25
C SER A 329 -16.81 -21.64 1.81
N LEU A 330 -16.87 -20.31 1.65
CA LEU A 330 -18.05 -19.61 1.10
C LEU A 330 -18.16 -19.80 -0.41
N GLY A 331 -17.04 -19.99 -1.11
CA GLY A 331 -16.98 -20.31 -2.53
C GLY A 331 -17.76 -19.32 -3.40
N THR A 332 -18.63 -19.88 -4.26
CA THR A 332 -19.48 -19.09 -5.18
C THR A 332 -20.41 -18.11 -4.46
N THR A 333 -20.90 -18.45 -3.26
CA THR A 333 -21.81 -17.58 -2.50
C THR A 333 -21.19 -16.21 -2.22
N ALA A 334 -19.90 -16.16 -1.88
CA ALA A 334 -19.20 -14.89 -1.67
C ALA A 334 -18.98 -14.15 -3.00
N LEU A 335 -18.57 -14.86 -4.05
CA LEU A 335 -18.33 -14.28 -5.36
C LEU A 335 -19.58 -13.71 -6.02
N GLN A 336 -20.75 -14.30 -5.76
CA GLN A 336 -22.06 -13.85 -6.26
C GLN A 336 -22.46 -12.45 -5.78
N ILE A 337 -21.78 -11.90 -4.76
CA ILE A 337 -21.94 -10.50 -4.37
C ILE A 337 -21.51 -9.55 -5.51
N PHE A 338 -20.54 -9.97 -6.34
CA PHE A 338 -19.96 -9.14 -7.41
C PHE A 338 -20.42 -9.55 -8.81
N THR A 339 -20.69 -10.82 -9.07
CA THR A 339 -21.13 -11.30 -10.37
C THR A 339 -22.04 -12.51 -10.24
N THR A 340 -23.07 -12.57 -11.08
CA THR A 340 -24.00 -13.72 -11.19
C THR A 340 -23.80 -14.49 -12.49
N ASP A 341 -22.82 -14.09 -13.32
CA ASP A 341 -22.47 -14.79 -14.56
C ASP A 341 -21.68 -16.07 -14.24
N ASP A 342 -22.19 -17.21 -14.63
CA ASP A 342 -21.59 -18.53 -14.37
C ASP A 342 -20.18 -18.66 -14.93
N ALA A 343 -19.95 -18.13 -16.14
CA ALA A 343 -18.61 -18.16 -16.75
C ALA A 343 -17.60 -17.30 -15.96
N ALA A 344 -18.02 -16.13 -15.48
CA ALA A 344 -17.18 -15.28 -14.64
C ALA A 344 -16.91 -15.92 -13.28
N LEU A 345 -17.90 -16.61 -12.69
CA LEU A 345 -17.74 -17.35 -11.44
C LEU A 345 -16.72 -18.49 -11.57
N GLU A 346 -16.69 -19.20 -12.68
CA GLU A 346 -15.69 -20.24 -12.95
C GLU A 346 -14.27 -19.68 -12.94
N TYR A 347 -14.01 -18.58 -13.67
CA TYR A 347 -12.71 -17.91 -13.65
C TYR A 347 -12.32 -17.37 -12.26
N ALA A 348 -13.28 -16.83 -11.53
CA ALA A 348 -13.06 -16.36 -10.16
C ALA A 348 -12.64 -17.50 -9.22
N LEU A 349 -13.30 -18.66 -9.30
CA LEU A 349 -12.96 -19.84 -8.52
C LEU A 349 -11.59 -20.40 -8.89
N LEU A 350 -11.26 -20.49 -10.20
CA LEU A 350 -9.92 -20.88 -10.64
C LEU A 350 -8.86 -19.93 -10.05
N ARG A 351 -9.09 -18.61 -10.09
CA ARG A 351 -8.22 -17.62 -9.49
C ARG A 351 -8.04 -17.85 -7.97
N TRP A 352 -9.10 -18.17 -7.24
CA TRP A 352 -9.02 -18.43 -5.81
C TRP A 352 -8.25 -19.71 -5.49
N TRP A 353 -8.52 -20.80 -6.21
CA TRP A 353 -7.84 -22.08 -5.95
C TRP A 353 -6.36 -22.06 -6.32
N TYR A 354 -5.98 -21.44 -7.41
CA TYR A 354 -4.59 -21.40 -7.88
C TYR A 354 -3.82 -20.15 -7.44
N GLY A 355 -4.47 -19.13 -6.95
CA GLY A 355 -3.86 -17.91 -6.46
C GLY A 355 -4.08 -17.70 -4.96
N MET A 356 -5.29 -17.31 -4.57
CA MET A 356 -5.61 -16.88 -3.21
C MET A 356 -5.34 -17.96 -2.15
N ALA A 357 -5.60 -19.25 -2.43
CA ALA A 357 -5.33 -20.36 -1.51
C ALA A 357 -3.85 -20.38 -1.04
N PHE A 358 -2.93 -19.91 -1.86
CA PHE A 358 -1.50 -19.85 -1.59
C PHE A 358 -0.99 -18.47 -1.16
N GLN A 359 -1.87 -17.48 -1.03
CA GLN A 359 -1.47 -16.08 -0.76
C GLN A 359 -0.74 -15.92 0.59
N PHE A 360 -0.93 -16.84 1.55
CA PHE A 360 -0.17 -16.85 2.80
C PHE A 360 1.35 -16.94 2.58
N ILE A 361 1.80 -17.50 1.43
CA ILE A 361 3.22 -17.54 1.05
C ILE A 361 3.75 -16.12 0.83
N ALA A 362 2.91 -15.19 0.34
CA ALA A 362 3.32 -13.81 0.15
C ALA A 362 3.77 -13.13 1.47
N ALA A 363 3.21 -13.53 2.61
CA ALA A 363 3.64 -13.04 3.91
C ALA A 363 5.13 -13.36 4.20
N THR A 364 5.67 -14.44 3.62
CA THR A 364 7.06 -14.84 3.84
C THR A 364 8.03 -13.78 3.33
N TYR A 365 7.86 -13.28 2.12
CA TYR A 365 8.76 -12.27 1.58
C TYR A 365 8.40 -10.85 2.03
N GLU A 366 7.12 -10.51 2.20
CA GLU A 366 6.69 -9.18 2.62
C GLU A 366 7.14 -8.86 4.05
N VAL A 367 6.87 -9.74 5.03
CA VAL A 367 7.29 -9.55 6.42
C VAL A 367 8.81 -9.54 6.55
N THR A 368 9.49 -10.40 5.78
CA THR A 368 10.96 -10.46 5.77
C THR A 368 11.55 -9.17 5.19
N ALA A 369 11.00 -8.66 4.08
CA ALA A 369 11.38 -7.37 3.50
C ALA A 369 11.15 -6.23 4.49
N GLY A 370 9.98 -6.20 5.16
CA GLY A 370 9.67 -5.23 6.20
C GLY A 370 10.69 -5.26 7.36
N THR A 371 11.08 -6.46 7.79
CA THR A 371 12.11 -6.65 8.82
C THR A 371 13.46 -6.08 8.37
N MET A 372 13.91 -6.36 7.14
CA MET A 372 15.16 -5.81 6.60
C MET A 372 15.09 -4.28 6.46
N ARG A 373 13.95 -3.72 6.01
CA ARG A 373 13.74 -2.27 5.97
C ARG A 373 13.83 -1.64 7.36
N GLY A 374 13.24 -2.27 8.38
CA GLY A 374 13.35 -1.84 9.77
C GLY A 374 14.80 -1.75 10.27
N MET A 375 15.68 -2.61 9.78
CA MET A 375 17.14 -2.54 10.05
C MET A 375 17.88 -1.52 9.16
N GLY A 376 17.19 -0.77 8.29
CA GLY A 376 17.79 0.19 7.37
C GLY A 376 18.24 -0.38 6.01
N TRP A 377 17.95 -1.65 5.73
CA TRP A 377 18.29 -2.32 4.48
C TRP A 377 17.06 -2.39 3.56
N SER A 378 16.92 -1.45 2.62
CA SER A 378 15.78 -1.39 1.71
C SER A 378 16.09 -1.88 0.30
N MET A 379 17.29 -1.61 -0.23
CA MET A 379 17.66 -1.97 -1.59
C MET A 379 17.62 -3.50 -1.81
N THR A 380 18.19 -4.26 -0.88
CA THR A 380 18.27 -5.73 -1.00
C THR A 380 16.91 -6.39 -1.14
N PRO A 381 15.92 -6.18 -0.23
CA PRO A 381 14.60 -6.78 -0.39
C PRO A 381 13.87 -6.27 -1.63
N THR A 382 14.08 -5.02 -2.02
CA THR A 382 13.49 -4.45 -3.24
C THR A 382 13.96 -5.19 -4.49
N VAL A 383 15.27 -5.39 -4.66
CA VAL A 383 15.83 -6.12 -5.82
C VAL A 383 15.30 -7.56 -5.86
N ILE A 384 15.28 -8.25 -4.73
CA ILE A 384 14.79 -9.64 -4.66
C ILE A 384 13.30 -9.69 -5.06
N THR A 385 12.48 -8.76 -4.57
CA THR A 385 11.06 -8.74 -4.92
C THR A 385 10.84 -8.40 -6.40
N ILE A 386 11.58 -7.42 -6.93
CA ILE A 386 11.49 -7.07 -8.35
C ILE A 386 11.86 -8.27 -9.23
N VAL A 387 13.00 -8.91 -8.96
CA VAL A 387 13.46 -10.04 -9.78
C VAL A 387 12.55 -11.27 -9.58
N GLY A 388 12.28 -11.64 -8.33
CA GLY A 388 11.54 -12.87 -8.02
C GLY A 388 10.04 -12.79 -8.30
N SER A 389 9.42 -11.64 -8.15
CA SER A 389 7.98 -11.48 -8.39
C SER A 389 7.68 -10.81 -9.72
N CYS A 390 8.33 -9.69 -10.06
CA CYS A 390 7.94 -8.93 -11.25
C CYS A 390 8.60 -9.47 -12.53
N VAL A 391 9.92 -9.56 -12.55
CA VAL A 391 10.66 -10.04 -13.75
C VAL A 391 10.29 -11.49 -14.06
N LEU A 392 10.20 -12.36 -13.06
CA LEU A 392 9.79 -13.76 -13.25
C LEU A 392 8.40 -13.84 -13.88
N ARG A 393 7.42 -13.04 -13.44
CA ARG A 393 6.08 -13.03 -14.01
C ARG A 393 6.07 -12.55 -15.45
N ILE A 394 6.87 -11.52 -15.77
CA ILE A 394 7.00 -11.03 -17.15
C ILE A 394 7.61 -12.13 -18.04
N ILE A 395 8.71 -12.79 -17.59
CA ILE A 395 9.31 -13.90 -18.33
C ILE A 395 8.30 -15.03 -18.52
N TRP A 396 7.55 -15.39 -17.48
CA TRP A 396 6.52 -16.42 -17.55
C TRP A 396 5.48 -16.14 -18.63
N MET A 397 5.01 -14.88 -18.72
CA MET A 397 4.04 -14.48 -19.74
C MET A 397 4.55 -14.71 -21.17
N PHE A 398 5.81 -14.36 -21.43
CA PHE A 398 6.39 -14.48 -22.79
C PHE A 398 6.99 -15.86 -23.10
N THR A 399 7.04 -16.77 -22.14
CA THR A 399 7.61 -18.12 -22.32
C THR A 399 6.57 -19.20 -22.04
N VAL A 400 6.29 -19.48 -20.78
CA VAL A 400 5.41 -20.59 -20.36
C VAL A 400 3.98 -20.35 -20.78
N PHE A 401 3.43 -19.18 -20.52
CA PHE A 401 2.06 -18.83 -20.92
C PHE A 401 1.93 -18.73 -22.44
N ALA A 402 2.89 -18.17 -23.14
CA ALA A 402 2.89 -18.12 -24.60
C ALA A 402 2.94 -19.51 -25.25
N ALA A 403 3.60 -20.48 -24.62
CA ALA A 403 3.66 -21.87 -25.11
C ALA A 403 2.38 -22.69 -24.78
N ALA A 404 1.71 -22.38 -23.69
CA ALA A 404 0.48 -23.05 -23.25
C ALA A 404 -0.52 -22.00 -22.71
N PRO A 405 -1.27 -21.32 -23.60
CA PRO A 405 -2.16 -20.22 -23.23
C PRO A 405 -3.46 -20.76 -22.59
N ASP A 406 -3.36 -21.16 -21.34
CA ASP A 406 -4.45 -21.60 -20.49
C ASP A 406 -4.57 -20.72 -19.24
N PHE A 407 -5.79 -20.54 -18.73
CA PHE A 407 -6.05 -19.65 -17.59
C PHE A 407 -5.36 -20.13 -16.30
N VAL A 408 -5.31 -21.45 -16.08
CA VAL A 408 -4.58 -22.02 -14.91
C VAL A 408 -3.10 -21.74 -15.05
N THR A 409 -2.53 -21.91 -16.24
CA THR A 409 -1.11 -21.58 -16.54
C THR A 409 -0.82 -20.10 -16.26
N LEU A 410 -1.79 -19.21 -16.54
CA LEU A 410 -1.67 -17.79 -16.25
C LEU A 410 -1.63 -17.52 -14.74
N VAL A 411 -2.57 -18.09 -13.98
CA VAL A 411 -2.72 -17.75 -12.54
C VAL A 411 -1.72 -18.46 -11.64
N ILE A 412 -1.21 -19.63 -12.02
CA ILE A 412 -0.23 -20.37 -11.21
C ILE A 412 1.12 -19.65 -11.07
N VAL A 413 1.40 -18.66 -11.92
CA VAL A 413 2.60 -17.82 -11.79
C VAL A 413 2.66 -17.09 -10.44
N TYR A 414 1.50 -16.78 -9.84
CA TYR A 414 1.47 -16.08 -8.55
C TYR A 414 2.11 -16.90 -7.43
N PRO A 415 1.62 -18.10 -7.08
CA PRO A 415 2.25 -18.91 -6.04
C PRO A 415 3.69 -19.29 -6.38
N ILE A 416 4.02 -19.58 -7.63
CA ILE A 416 5.41 -19.88 -8.04
C ILE A 416 6.32 -18.67 -7.74
N SER A 417 5.91 -17.47 -8.16
CA SER A 417 6.68 -16.26 -7.91
C SER A 417 6.82 -15.96 -6.41
N TRP A 418 5.78 -16.21 -5.60
CA TRP A 418 5.83 -16.04 -4.16
C TRP A 418 6.80 -17.01 -3.48
N VAL A 419 6.81 -18.29 -3.91
CA VAL A 419 7.76 -19.29 -3.38
C VAL A 419 9.20 -18.90 -3.72
N VAL A 420 9.48 -18.60 -5.00
CA VAL A 420 10.82 -18.21 -5.45
C VAL A 420 11.31 -16.97 -4.69
N THR A 421 10.46 -15.93 -4.63
CA THR A 421 10.79 -14.68 -3.91
C THR A 421 10.96 -14.94 -2.41
N GLY A 422 10.08 -15.75 -1.81
CA GLY A 422 10.12 -16.11 -0.40
C GLY A 422 11.40 -16.82 -0.02
N VAL A 423 11.80 -17.84 -0.76
CA VAL A 423 13.04 -18.60 -0.52
C VAL A 423 14.26 -17.69 -0.65
N ALA A 424 14.36 -16.90 -1.75
CA ALA A 424 15.46 -15.97 -1.95
C ALA A 424 15.52 -14.93 -0.82
N MET A 425 14.36 -14.42 -0.39
CA MET A 425 14.27 -13.44 0.68
C MET A 425 14.71 -14.02 2.03
N PHE A 426 14.28 -15.23 2.38
CA PHE A 426 14.69 -15.90 3.62
C PHE A 426 16.19 -16.15 3.67
N VAL A 427 16.76 -16.72 2.60
CA VAL A 427 18.20 -16.98 2.52
C VAL A 427 18.97 -15.67 2.71
N THR A 428 18.61 -14.64 1.97
CA THR A 428 19.29 -13.34 2.04
C THR A 428 19.10 -12.65 3.38
N TYR A 429 17.93 -12.82 4.03
CA TYR A 429 17.65 -12.26 5.34
C TYR A 429 18.68 -12.69 6.39
N TYR A 430 19.06 -13.96 6.44
CA TYR A 430 20.04 -14.44 7.41
C TYR A 430 21.42 -13.78 7.23
N PHE A 431 21.85 -13.57 5.99
CA PHE A 431 23.11 -12.87 5.70
C PHE A 431 23.03 -11.38 6.08
N VAL A 432 21.96 -10.70 5.66
CA VAL A 432 21.74 -9.28 5.97
C VAL A 432 21.62 -9.06 7.46
N ARG A 433 20.86 -9.88 8.17
CA ARG A 433 20.66 -9.82 9.61
C ARG A 433 22.00 -9.94 10.36
N ASN A 434 22.81 -10.95 10.06
CA ASN A 434 24.07 -11.18 10.73
C ASN A 434 25.03 -10.00 10.49
N ARG A 435 25.10 -9.51 9.25
CA ARG A 435 25.92 -8.35 8.91
C ARG A 435 25.43 -7.06 9.58
N ALA A 436 24.12 -6.85 9.64
CA ALA A 436 23.52 -5.68 10.27
C ALA A 436 23.78 -5.68 11.79
N TYR A 437 23.65 -6.85 12.44
CA TYR A 437 23.89 -6.98 13.89
C TYR A 437 25.36 -6.79 14.24
N ALA A 438 26.27 -7.38 13.45
CA ALA A 438 27.71 -7.19 13.65
C ALA A 438 28.10 -5.70 13.54
N LYS A 439 27.68 -5.05 12.44
CA LYS A 439 27.95 -3.63 12.25
C LYS A 439 27.40 -2.74 13.39
N ALA A 440 26.15 -2.99 13.79
CA ALA A 440 25.55 -2.21 14.88
C ALA A 440 26.17 -2.48 16.27
N ALA A 441 26.81 -3.65 16.46
CA ALA A 441 27.57 -3.95 17.65
C ALA A 441 28.95 -3.25 17.67
N GLU A 442 29.61 -3.13 16.51
CA GLU A 442 30.89 -2.41 16.38
C GLU A 442 30.78 -0.90 16.58
N GLU A 443 29.63 -0.30 16.25
CA GLU A 443 29.32 1.12 16.46
C GLU A 443 28.91 1.43 17.92
N ALA A 444 29.13 0.51 18.85
CA ALA A 444 28.84 0.64 20.30
C ALA A 444 30.03 1.11 21.11
#